data_37744d6117dfab792b1c874472b2fde2
#
_entry.id   37744d6117dfab792b1c874472b2fde2
#
_cell.length_a   1.000
_cell.length_b   1.000
_cell.length_c   1.000
_cell.angle_alpha   90.00
_cell.angle_beta   90.00
_cell.angle_gamma   90.00
#
_symmetry.space_group_name_H-M   'P 1'
#
loop_
_entity.id
_entity.type
_entity.pdbx_description
1 polymer ?
#
loop_
_entity_poly.entity_id
_entity_poly.type
_entity_poly.pdbx_seq_one_letter_code
_entity_poly.pdbx_strand_id
1 'polypeptide(L)'
;MRETLFNWLGQDLTGWRCVDAFAGTGALGFESASRGAQSVLMLEQDAQLVAQLLETQQRLKAQTVQVQKGDAMMGLQRLAHSSLDVVFLDPPFEGEYFEKALQAAAKAVVPEGWVYLEAPVHWTDEAVQACGLQAVKHMKAGAVHAHLLQRPFEG
;
A
#
# COMPACT_ATOMS: atom_id res chain seq x y z
N MET A 1 -7.15 -10.76 8.05
CA MET A 1 -5.88 -10.09 7.72
C MET A 1 -6.00 -8.57 7.66
N ARG A 2 -7.03 -8.06 6.96
CA ARG A 2 -7.29 -6.62 6.88
C ARG A 2 -7.51 -5.98 8.27
N GLU A 3 -8.28 -6.63 9.12
CA GLU A 3 -8.51 -6.17 10.48
C GLU A 3 -7.21 -6.05 11.27
N THR A 4 -6.34 -7.05 11.17
CA THR A 4 -5.04 -7.04 11.83
C THR A 4 -4.18 -5.86 11.34
N LEU A 5 -4.18 -5.61 10.03
CA LEU A 5 -3.43 -4.49 9.45
C LEU A 5 -3.86 -3.17 10.09
N PHE A 6 -5.16 -2.90 10.14
CA PHE A 6 -5.63 -1.63 10.67
C PHE A 6 -5.46 -1.54 12.19
N ASN A 7 -5.44 -2.67 12.90
CA ASN A 7 -5.00 -2.69 14.30
C ASN A 7 -3.54 -2.27 14.42
N TRP A 8 -2.68 -2.77 13.54
CA TRP A 8 -1.27 -2.39 13.52
C TRP A 8 -1.07 -0.90 13.25
N LEU A 9 -1.89 -0.31 12.37
CA LEU A 9 -1.79 1.11 11.99
C LEU A 9 -2.46 2.04 13.01
N GLY A 10 -3.19 1.50 13.99
CA GLY A 10 -3.80 2.31 15.07
C GLY A 10 -5.25 2.70 14.83
N GLN A 11 -5.93 2.11 13.86
CA GLN A 11 -7.37 2.26 13.60
C GLN A 11 -7.80 3.61 13.01
N ASP A 12 -7.21 4.72 13.44
CA ASP A 12 -7.57 6.07 12.99
C ASP A 12 -6.52 6.58 12.02
N LEU A 13 -6.92 6.77 10.76
CA LEU A 13 -6.05 7.26 9.71
C LEU A 13 -6.35 8.72 9.33
N THR A 14 -6.97 9.47 10.22
CA THR A 14 -7.31 10.87 9.97
C THR A 14 -6.07 11.67 9.53
N GLY A 15 -6.18 12.31 8.37
CA GLY A 15 -5.11 13.11 7.80
C GLY A 15 -4.04 12.34 7.04
N TRP A 16 -4.14 11.01 6.96
CA TRP A 16 -3.15 10.21 6.26
C TRP A 16 -3.33 10.29 4.75
N ARG A 17 -2.19 10.28 4.06
CA ARG A 17 -2.12 10.21 2.60
C ARG A 17 -1.71 8.78 2.23
N CYS A 18 -2.58 8.09 1.49
CA CYS A 18 -2.45 6.65 1.25
C CYS A 18 -2.39 6.34 -0.24
N VAL A 19 -1.65 5.29 -0.60
CA VAL A 19 -1.69 4.70 -1.95
C VAL A 19 -1.96 3.21 -1.81
N ASP A 20 -2.97 2.73 -2.56
CA ASP A 20 -3.30 1.32 -2.71
C ASP A 20 -2.79 0.90 -4.08
N ALA A 21 -1.55 0.46 -4.15
CA ALA A 21 -0.92 0.02 -5.39
C ALA A 21 -1.39 -1.41 -5.70
N PHE A 22 -1.69 -1.69 -6.97
CA PHE A 22 -2.30 -2.95 -7.39
C PHE A 22 -3.65 -3.16 -6.70
N ALA A 23 -4.52 -2.14 -6.79
CA ALA A 23 -5.67 -2.00 -5.88
C ALA A 23 -6.69 -3.15 -5.96
N GLY A 24 -6.85 -3.80 -7.12
CA GLY A 24 -7.81 -4.89 -7.27
C GLY A 24 -9.23 -4.44 -6.93
N THR A 25 -9.81 -4.99 -5.87
CA THR A 25 -11.15 -4.60 -5.40
C THR A 25 -11.17 -3.30 -4.62
N GLY A 26 -9.99 -2.77 -4.26
CA GLY A 26 -9.87 -1.55 -3.49
C GLY A 26 -10.15 -1.70 -2.00
N ALA A 27 -10.17 -2.92 -1.48
CA ALA A 27 -10.56 -3.17 -0.10
C ALA A 27 -9.73 -2.34 0.90
N LEU A 28 -8.41 -2.28 0.73
CA LEU A 28 -7.55 -1.55 1.65
C LEU A 28 -7.68 -0.04 1.50
N GLY A 29 -7.77 0.44 0.25
CA GLY A 29 -7.94 1.87 0.01
C GLY A 29 -9.28 2.40 0.50
N PHE A 30 -10.37 1.70 0.24
CA PHE A 30 -11.68 2.12 0.71
C PHE A 30 -11.78 2.07 2.23
N GLU A 31 -11.16 1.05 2.86
CA GLU A 31 -11.11 0.98 4.31
C GLU A 31 -10.34 2.17 4.89
N SER A 32 -9.23 2.55 4.25
CA SER A 32 -8.44 3.71 4.67
C SER A 32 -9.25 4.99 4.60
N ALA A 33 -10.02 5.17 3.52
CA ALA A 33 -10.90 6.32 3.36
C ALA A 33 -11.97 6.35 4.47
N SER A 34 -12.56 5.20 4.80
CA SER A 34 -13.58 5.13 5.86
C SER A 34 -13.01 5.43 7.24
N ARG A 35 -11.70 5.26 7.41
CA ARG A 35 -11.00 5.55 8.68
C ARG A 35 -10.41 6.96 8.74
N GLY A 36 -10.79 7.81 7.80
CA GLY A 36 -10.48 9.23 7.85
C GLY A 36 -9.30 9.69 7.01
N ALA A 37 -8.74 8.83 6.15
CA ALA A 37 -7.62 9.22 5.30
C ALA A 37 -7.94 10.49 4.50
N GLN A 38 -6.97 11.38 4.44
CA GLN A 38 -7.09 12.65 3.73
C GLN A 38 -7.14 12.43 2.22
N SER A 39 -6.36 11.47 1.71
CA SER A 39 -6.33 11.11 0.31
C SER A 39 -5.98 9.64 0.15
N VAL A 40 -6.60 9.00 -0.83
CA VAL A 40 -6.31 7.61 -1.18
C VAL A 40 -6.21 7.54 -2.70
N LEU A 41 -5.01 7.21 -3.20
CA LEU A 41 -4.80 6.96 -4.63
C LEU A 41 -4.78 5.46 -4.86
N MET A 42 -5.62 4.99 -5.76
CA MET A 42 -5.66 3.57 -6.16
C MET A 42 -5.05 3.44 -7.54
N LEU A 43 -4.05 2.58 -7.67
CA LEU A 43 -3.39 2.28 -8.94
C LEU A 43 -3.86 0.91 -9.41
N GLU A 44 -4.45 0.84 -10.61
CA GLU A 44 -4.96 -0.41 -11.16
C GLU A 44 -4.83 -0.42 -12.68
N GLN A 45 -4.28 -1.52 -13.21
CA GLN A 45 -4.05 -1.68 -14.63
C GLN A 45 -5.26 -2.22 -15.38
N ASP A 46 -6.03 -3.11 -14.77
CA ASP A 46 -7.13 -3.82 -15.39
C ASP A 46 -8.34 -2.90 -15.55
N ALA A 47 -8.79 -2.72 -16.82
CA ALA A 47 -9.89 -1.80 -17.14
C ALA A 47 -11.20 -2.19 -16.45
N GLN A 48 -11.46 -3.48 -16.31
CA GLN A 48 -12.67 -3.99 -15.67
C GLN A 48 -12.65 -3.70 -14.17
N LEU A 49 -11.51 -3.91 -13.53
CA LEU A 49 -11.35 -3.59 -12.12
C LEU A 49 -11.44 -2.08 -11.88
N VAL A 50 -10.87 -1.26 -12.77
CA VAL A 50 -11.00 0.19 -12.69
C VAL A 50 -12.47 0.62 -12.73
N ALA A 51 -13.25 0.03 -13.64
CA ALA A 51 -14.68 0.34 -13.72
C ALA A 51 -15.41 -0.03 -12.42
N GLN A 52 -15.08 -1.17 -11.82
CA GLN A 52 -15.66 -1.58 -10.55
C GLN A 52 -15.24 -0.66 -9.39
N LEU A 53 -13.99 -0.21 -9.39
CA LEU A 53 -13.51 0.74 -8.37
C LEU A 53 -14.24 2.06 -8.46
N LEU A 54 -14.46 2.58 -9.66
CA LEU A 54 -15.19 3.83 -9.86
C LEU A 54 -16.65 3.69 -9.43
N GLU A 55 -17.28 2.55 -9.73
CA GLU A 55 -18.65 2.27 -9.27
C GLU A 55 -18.72 2.22 -7.75
N THR A 56 -17.78 1.52 -7.11
CA THR A 56 -17.72 1.42 -5.65
C THR A 56 -17.49 2.79 -5.03
N GLN A 57 -16.62 3.60 -5.62
CA GLN A 57 -16.35 4.96 -5.14
C GLN A 57 -17.62 5.81 -5.13
N GLN A 58 -18.41 5.74 -6.21
CA GLN A 58 -19.67 6.48 -6.30
C GLN A 58 -20.69 5.98 -5.29
N ARG A 59 -20.84 4.66 -5.16
CA ARG A 59 -21.79 4.06 -4.23
C ARG A 59 -21.46 4.43 -2.78
N LEU A 60 -20.18 4.42 -2.42
CA LEU A 60 -19.73 4.76 -1.07
C LEU A 60 -19.56 6.26 -0.84
N LYS A 61 -19.69 7.08 -1.89
CA LYS A 61 -19.43 8.52 -1.84
C LYS A 61 -18.05 8.84 -1.28
N ALA A 62 -17.05 8.04 -1.68
CA ALA A 62 -15.68 8.14 -1.19
C ALA A 62 -14.92 9.24 -1.95
N GLN A 63 -15.14 10.49 -1.58
CA GLN A 63 -14.62 11.66 -2.29
C GLN A 63 -13.10 11.79 -2.20
N THR A 64 -12.49 11.24 -1.17
CA THR A 64 -11.04 11.30 -0.99
C THR A 64 -10.29 10.26 -1.81
N VAL A 65 -11.01 9.32 -2.43
CA VAL A 65 -10.42 8.26 -3.26
C VAL A 65 -10.30 8.74 -4.70
N GLN A 66 -9.12 8.54 -5.28
CA GLN A 66 -8.85 8.77 -6.70
C GLN A 66 -8.39 7.45 -7.31
N VAL A 67 -9.01 7.04 -8.42
CA VAL A 67 -8.66 5.83 -9.15
C VAL A 67 -7.87 6.22 -10.39
N GLN A 68 -6.65 5.66 -10.52
CA GLN A 68 -5.79 5.91 -11.67
C GLN A 68 -5.57 4.61 -12.42
N LYS A 69 -6.02 4.57 -13.68
CA LYS A 69 -5.80 3.43 -14.58
C LYS A 69 -4.40 3.52 -15.17
N GLY A 70 -3.69 2.39 -15.19
CA GLY A 70 -2.40 2.29 -15.84
C GLY A 70 -1.52 1.28 -15.14
N ASP A 71 -0.26 1.20 -15.60
CA ASP A 71 0.73 0.31 -14.99
C ASP A 71 1.00 0.77 -13.55
N ALA A 72 0.64 -0.09 -12.59
CA ALA A 72 0.76 0.26 -11.17
C ALA A 72 2.22 0.46 -10.75
N MET A 73 3.16 -0.33 -11.30
CA MET A 73 4.59 -0.16 -10.99
C MET A 73 5.09 1.19 -11.46
N MET A 74 4.74 1.59 -12.69
CA MET A 74 5.12 2.91 -13.19
C MET A 74 4.49 4.03 -12.37
N GLY A 75 3.21 3.87 -12.02
CA GLY A 75 2.53 4.84 -11.17
C GLY A 75 3.20 4.99 -9.81
N LEU A 76 3.58 3.88 -9.21
CA LEU A 76 4.27 3.84 -7.93
C LEU A 76 5.64 4.55 -8.01
N GLN A 77 6.41 4.29 -9.08
CA GLN A 77 7.73 4.88 -9.28
C GLN A 77 7.67 6.38 -9.55
N ARG A 78 6.53 6.89 -10.03
CA ARG A 78 6.34 8.31 -10.32
C ARG A 78 5.83 9.12 -9.14
N LEU A 79 5.51 8.48 -8.02
CA LEU A 79 5.05 9.20 -6.83
C LEU A 79 6.15 10.12 -6.31
N ALA A 80 5.73 11.28 -5.81
CA ALA A 80 6.68 12.22 -5.21
C ALA A 80 7.34 11.59 -3.97
N HIS A 81 8.63 11.87 -3.80
CA HIS A 81 9.36 11.37 -2.64
C HIS A 81 8.81 11.97 -1.35
N SER A 82 8.75 11.17 -0.29
CA SER A 82 8.33 11.61 1.05
C SER A 82 6.97 12.32 1.05
N SER A 83 6.03 11.78 0.27
CA SER A 83 4.71 12.41 0.12
C SER A 83 3.57 11.63 0.76
N LEU A 84 3.84 10.42 1.26
CA LEU A 84 2.78 9.51 1.71
C LEU A 84 3.04 9.02 3.13
N ASP A 85 1.96 8.67 3.81
CA ASP A 85 2.01 8.10 5.15
C ASP A 85 1.96 6.58 5.12
N VAL A 86 1.28 5.98 4.14
CA VAL A 86 1.27 4.53 3.94
C VAL A 86 1.09 4.16 2.48
N VAL A 87 1.80 3.11 2.05
CA VAL A 87 1.61 2.45 0.75
C VAL A 87 1.26 1.00 1.01
N PHE A 88 0.16 0.53 0.41
CA PHE A 88 -0.26 -0.87 0.44
C PHE A 88 0.21 -1.56 -0.83
N LEU A 89 0.93 -2.68 -0.68
CA LEU A 89 1.46 -3.45 -1.80
C LEU A 89 0.94 -4.89 -1.74
N ASP A 90 0.20 -5.29 -2.76
CA ASP A 90 -0.19 -6.68 -2.98
C ASP A 90 0.08 -7.01 -4.45
N PRO A 91 1.38 -7.06 -4.86
CA PRO A 91 1.71 -7.22 -6.28
C PRO A 91 1.33 -8.60 -6.78
N PRO A 92 0.84 -8.70 -8.04
CA PRO A 92 0.52 -9.99 -8.64
C PRO A 92 1.75 -10.73 -9.17
N PHE A 93 2.94 -10.21 -8.95
CA PHE A 93 4.20 -10.72 -9.51
C PHE A 93 4.99 -11.50 -8.48
N GLU A 94 6.08 -12.12 -8.95
CA GLU A 94 7.07 -12.79 -8.12
C GLU A 94 8.46 -12.19 -8.37
N GLY A 95 9.39 -12.45 -7.44
CA GLY A 95 10.80 -12.17 -7.63
C GLY A 95 11.14 -10.68 -7.61
N GLU A 96 11.87 -10.25 -8.64
CA GLU A 96 12.47 -8.91 -8.66
C GLU A 96 11.47 -7.75 -8.70
N TYR A 97 10.23 -8.01 -9.10
CA TYR A 97 9.20 -6.97 -9.06
C TYR A 97 8.86 -6.56 -7.63
N PHE A 98 8.94 -7.48 -6.68
CA PHE A 98 8.74 -7.14 -5.27
C PHE A 98 9.80 -6.17 -4.79
N GLU A 99 11.06 -6.39 -5.14
CA GLU A 99 12.14 -5.48 -4.75
C GLU A 99 11.92 -4.08 -5.31
N LYS A 100 11.58 -4.00 -6.60
CA LYS A 100 11.32 -2.71 -7.25
C LYS A 100 10.15 -1.98 -6.59
N ALA A 101 9.08 -2.71 -6.28
CA ALA A 101 7.91 -2.13 -5.63
C ALA A 101 8.26 -1.63 -4.22
N LEU A 102 9.02 -2.42 -3.45
CA LEU A 102 9.45 -2.02 -2.11
C LEU A 102 10.36 -0.81 -2.14
N GLN A 103 11.31 -0.76 -3.10
CA GLN A 103 12.21 0.39 -3.25
C GLN A 103 11.44 1.65 -3.60
N ALA A 104 10.47 1.55 -4.51
CA ALA A 104 9.64 2.68 -4.91
C ALA A 104 8.78 3.18 -3.74
N ALA A 105 8.17 2.25 -3.00
CA ALA A 105 7.35 2.59 -1.84
C ALA A 105 8.18 3.24 -0.74
N ALA A 106 9.40 2.74 -0.51
CA ALA A 106 10.29 3.31 0.50
C ALA A 106 10.62 4.77 0.24
N LYS A 107 10.77 5.15 -1.03
CA LYS A 107 11.03 6.54 -1.41
C LYS A 107 9.79 7.42 -1.31
N ALA A 108 8.63 6.84 -1.56
CA ALA A 108 7.36 7.58 -1.60
C ALA A 108 6.84 7.95 -0.21
N VAL A 109 7.08 7.10 0.80
CA VAL A 109 6.62 7.40 2.15
C VAL A 109 7.57 8.37 2.86
N VAL A 110 7.02 9.12 3.81
CA VAL A 110 7.83 9.99 4.67
C VAL A 110 8.72 9.15 5.59
N PRO A 111 9.80 9.72 6.18
CA PRO A 111 10.52 9.01 7.25
C PRO A 111 9.53 8.58 8.34
N GLU A 112 9.68 7.36 8.82
CA GLU A 112 8.75 6.68 9.73
C GLU A 112 7.39 6.33 9.10
N GLY A 113 7.19 6.60 7.82
CA GLY A 113 6.00 6.16 7.08
C GLY A 113 5.98 4.66 6.88
N TRP A 114 4.80 4.14 6.54
CA TRP A 114 4.53 2.71 6.52
C TRP A 114 4.43 2.14 5.12
N VAL A 115 4.89 0.90 4.96
CA VAL A 115 4.65 0.09 3.76
C VAL A 115 4.10 -1.25 4.22
N TYR A 116 2.93 -1.62 3.70
CA TYR A 116 2.32 -2.91 3.96
C TYR A 116 2.51 -3.79 2.74
N LEU A 117 3.04 -5.01 2.94
CA LEU A 117 3.30 -5.96 1.86
C LEU A 117 2.63 -7.28 2.13
N GLU A 118 1.84 -7.78 1.15
CA GLU A 118 1.39 -9.17 1.11
C GLU A 118 2.22 -9.91 0.07
N ALA A 119 2.78 -11.05 0.47
CA ALA A 119 3.66 -11.84 -0.39
C ALA A 119 3.49 -13.32 -0.14
N PRO A 120 3.82 -14.20 -1.12
CA PRO A 120 3.73 -15.64 -0.93
C PRO A 120 4.86 -16.21 -0.08
N VAL A 121 5.86 -15.40 0.27
CA VAL A 121 7.00 -15.80 1.09
C VAL A 121 7.23 -14.78 2.19
N HIS A 122 7.89 -15.20 3.27
CA HIS A 122 8.33 -14.29 4.32
C HIS A 122 9.60 -13.57 3.88
N TRP A 123 9.53 -12.27 3.74
CA TRP A 123 10.68 -11.42 3.41
C TRP A 123 11.56 -11.26 4.65
N THR A 124 12.84 -11.56 4.50
CA THR A 124 13.80 -11.47 5.61
C THR A 124 14.10 -10.01 5.96
N ASP A 125 14.58 -9.79 7.18
CA ASP A 125 14.97 -8.45 7.62
C ASP A 125 16.06 -7.87 6.71
N GLU A 126 17.04 -8.69 6.30
CA GLU A 126 18.11 -8.25 5.40
C GLU A 126 17.56 -7.80 4.03
N ALA A 127 16.63 -8.58 3.47
CA ALA A 127 16.05 -8.25 2.16
C ALA A 127 15.24 -6.96 2.23
N VAL A 128 14.51 -6.75 3.31
CA VAL A 128 13.72 -5.54 3.54
C VAL A 128 14.64 -4.32 3.73
N GLN A 129 15.72 -4.47 4.49
CA GLN A 129 16.70 -3.40 4.71
C GLN A 129 17.39 -3.00 3.41
N ALA A 130 17.66 -3.95 2.53
CA ALA A 130 18.25 -3.67 1.22
C ALA A 130 17.33 -2.80 0.36
N CYS A 131 16.03 -2.78 0.63
CA CYS A 131 15.06 -1.94 -0.08
C CYS A 131 14.84 -0.57 0.59
N GLY A 132 15.51 -0.29 1.69
CA GLY A 132 15.40 0.98 2.40
C GLY A 132 14.31 0.99 3.48
N LEU A 133 13.89 -0.18 3.94
CA LEU A 133 12.83 -0.33 4.94
C LEU A 133 13.31 -1.18 6.11
N GLN A 134 12.56 -1.16 7.19
CA GLN A 134 12.78 -2.05 8.32
C GLN A 134 11.51 -2.82 8.65
N ALA A 135 11.65 -4.09 9.02
CA ALA A 135 10.54 -4.94 9.37
C ALA A 135 10.05 -4.60 10.78
N VAL A 136 8.76 -4.41 10.94
CA VAL A 136 8.15 -4.07 12.22
C VAL A 136 7.24 -5.18 12.70
N LYS A 137 6.36 -5.69 11.84
CA LYS A 137 5.45 -6.78 12.19
C LYS A 137 5.29 -7.73 11.00
N HIS A 138 4.98 -8.98 11.31
CA HIS A 138 4.75 -10.02 10.32
C HIS A 138 3.64 -10.96 10.82
N MET A 139 2.82 -11.41 9.88
CA MET A 139 1.80 -12.41 10.15
C MET A 139 1.65 -13.32 8.95
N LYS A 140 1.43 -14.61 9.20
CA LYS A 140 1.11 -15.56 8.14
C LYS A 140 -0.34 -15.99 8.28
N ALA A 141 -1.09 -15.95 7.19
CA ALA A 141 -2.46 -16.45 7.10
C ALA A 141 -2.57 -17.30 5.84
N GLY A 142 -2.73 -18.61 6.02
CA GLY A 142 -2.70 -19.55 4.90
C GLY A 142 -1.36 -19.48 4.18
N ALA A 143 -1.38 -19.24 2.87
CA ALA A 143 -0.18 -19.13 2.05
C ALA A 143 0.34 -17.68 1.92
N VAL A 144 -0.29 -16.74 2.60
CA VAL A 144 0.03 -15.32 2.47
C VAL A 144 0.79 -14.83 3.68
N HIS A 145 1.89 -14.11 3.44
CA HIS A 145 2.66 -13.44 4.48
C HIS A 145 2.39 -11.94 4.42
N ALA A 146 1.87 -11.39 5.50
CA ALA A 146 1.63 -9.97 5.64
C ALA A 146 2.76 -9.32 6.44
N HIS A 147 3.29 -8.22 5.91
CA HIS A 147 4.43 -7.52 6.50
C HIS A 147 4.09 -6.07 6.72
N LEU A 148 4.29 -5.57 7.92
CA LEU A 148 4.29 -4.13 8.17
C LEU A 148 5.73 -3.67 8.24
N LEU A 149 6.09 -2.80 7.31
CA LEU A 149 7.43 -2.27 7.13
C LEU A 149 7.41 -0.78 7.35
N GLN A 150 8.54 -0.21 7.73
CA GLN A 150 8.62 1.20 8.03
C GLN A 150 9.89 1.79 7.43
N ARG A 151 9.77 2.99 6.85
CA ARG A 151 10.96 3.74 6.47
C ARG A 151 11.64 4.22 7.75
N PRO A 152 12.98 4.02 7.89
CA PRO A 152 13.66 4.41 9.12
C PRO A 152 13.56 5.89 9.42
N PHE A 153 13.69 6.23 10.69
CA PHE A 153 13.80 7.60 11.14
C PHE A 153 15.05 8.26 10.55
N GLU A 154 14.91 9.50 10.15
CA GLU A 154 16.03 10.30 9.63
C GLU A 154 16.19 11.51 10.55
N GLY A 155 17.10 11.34 11.48
CA GLY A 155 17.34 12.35 12.51
C GLY A 155 18.22 13.51 12.09
#